data_edab2d892e584126b227d6292556745a
#
_entry.id   edab2d892e584126b227d6292556745a
#
_cell.length_a   1.000
_cell.length_b   1.000
_cell.length_c   1.000
_cell.angle_alpha   90.00
_cell.angle_beta   90.00
_cell.angle_gamma   90.00
#
_symmetry.space_group_name_H-M   'P 1'
#
loop_
_entity.id
_entity.type
_entity.pdbx_description
1 polymer ?
#
loop_
_entity_poly.entity_id
_entity_poly.type
_entity_poly.pdbx_seq_one_letter_code
_entity_poly.pdbx_strand_id
1 'polypeptide(L)'
;DDRRQVRLLDFGLAKSPDATRESVSMSGELTGTWHYMSPEQTLAKRVEVDHRADIWALGVILYEILTLRRPFDGKNQHQIVYEICFKEPDPLQRRNTKVPRDLVTICHKALEKDPAKRYQSAVEFEQDLQRFLRWEPIQAKPASAWTRASKFVRRHRRESSLVAVALAILASV
;
A
#
# COMPACT_ATOMS: atom_id res chain seq x y z
N ASP A 1 22.11 -23.83 15.41
CA ASP A 1 20.94 -23.50 14.57
C ASP A 1 20.31 -22.20 15.14
N ASP A 2 20.90 -21.06 14.76
CA ASP A 2 20.47 -19.73 15.21
C ASP A 2 19.20 -19.33 14.44
N ARG A 3 18.08 -19.94 14.78
CA ARG A 3 16.76 -19.57 14.24
C ARG A 3 16.41 -18.20 14.80
N ARG A 4 16.73 -17.15 14.08
CA ARG A 4 16.24 -15.80 14.38
C ARG A 4 14.73 -15.82 14.36
N GLN A 5 14.11 -15.85 15.55
CA GLN A 5 12.66 -15.77 15.70
C GLN A 5 12.26 -14.29 15.71
N VAL A 6 11.44 -13.90 14.75
CA VAL A 6 10.76 -12.61 14.77
C VAL A 6 9.61 -12.72 15.76
N ARG A 7 9.51 -11.76 16.70
CA ARG A 7 8.41 -11.66 17.65
C ARG A 7 7.66 -10.36 17.44
N LEU A 8 6.33 -10.45 17.39
CA LEU A 8 5.47 -9.27 17.44
C LEU A 8 5.36 -8.85 18.92
N LEU A 9 5.64 -7.58 19.18
CA LEU A 9 5.53 -6.95 20.50
C LEU A 9 4.53 -5.79 20.40
N ASP A 10 3.98 -5.41 21.55
CA ASP A 10 3.13 -4.25 21.71
C ASP A 10 1.76 -4.35 21.00
N PHE A 11 0.86 -5.10 21.61
CA PHE A 11 -0.56 -5.16 21.22
C PHE A 11 -1.41 -4.05 21.86
N GLY A 12 -0.80 -2.99 22.42
CA GLY A 12 -1.48 -1.95 23.18
C GLY A 12 -2.53 -1.17 22.38
N LEU A 13 -2.47 -1.20 21.06
CA LEU A 13 -3.45 -0.59 20.15
C LEU A 13 -4.41 -1.61 19.51
N ALA A 14 -4.31 -2.91 19.87
CA ALA A 14 -5.21 -3.92 19.38
C ALA A 14 -6.64 -3.67 19.92
N LYS A 15 -7.59 -3.49 19.01
CA LYS A 15 -9.00 -3.33 19.38
C LYS A 15 -9.63 -4.70 19.60
N SER A 16 -10.24 -4.91 20.79
CA SER A 16 -11.14 -6.04 20.98
C SER A 16 -12.43 -5.81 20.16
N PRO A 17 -13.03 -6.84 19.53
CA PRO A 17 -14.30 -6.73 18.82
C PRO A 17 -15.43 -6.12 19.66
N ASP A 18 -15.37 -6.26 21.00
CA ASP A 18 -16.38 -5.82 21.95
C ASP A 18 -16.09 -4.43 22.58
N ALA A 19 -14.98 -3.78 22.23
CA ALA A 19 -14.65 -2.47 22.76
C ALA A 19 -15.47 -1.38 22.06
N THR A 20 -16.41 -0.79 22.78
CA THR A 20 -17.10 0.46 22.41
C THR A 20 -16.08 1.51 21.96
N ARG A 21 -16.40 2.18 20.84
CA ARG A 21 -15.60 3.19 20.15
C ARG A 21 -15.11 4.32 21.09
N GLU A 22 -14.09 4.07 21.87
CA GLU A 22 -13.33 5.17 22.47
C GLU A 22 -12.36 5.70 21.43
N SER A 23 -12.54 6.96 21.10
CA SER A 23 -11.69 7.73 20.19
C SER A 23 -10.23 7.63 20.63
N VAL A 24 -9.37 7.09 19.76
CA VAL A 24 -7.93 7.23 19.92
C VAL A 24 -7.63 8.72 19.92
N SER A 25 -7.39 9.27 21.11
CA SER A 25 -6.96 10.64 21.30
C SER A 25 -5.60 10.80 20.59
N MET A 26 -5.61 11.58 19.52
CA MET A 26 -4.42 11.93 18.75
C MET A 26 -3.62 12.99 19.53
N SER A 27 -3.04 12.62 20.67
CA SER A 27 -2.03 13.43 21.34
C SER A 27 -0.71 13.32 20.56
N GLY A 28 -0.09 14.46 20.32
CA GLY A 28 0.97 14.75 19.36
C GLY A 28 2.30 14.00 19.42
N GLU A 29 2.41 12.82 20.02
CA GLU A 29 3.66 12.06 20.15
C GLU A 29 3.84 10.94 19.10
N LEU A 30 2.90 10.78 18.16
CA LEU A 30 2.91 9.70 17.15
C LEU A 30 3.63 10.07 15.84
N THR A 31 4.64 10.91 15.88
CA THR A 31 5.32 11.44 14.68
C THR A 31 5.93 10.33 13.76
N GLY A 32 6.22 9.14 14.27
CA GLY A 32 6.79 8.04 13.50
C GLY A 32 5.76 7.06 12.88
N THR A 33 4.56 6.98 13.42
CA THR A 33 3.58 5.92 13.11
C THR A 33 2.78 6.16 11.82
N TRP A 34 2.63 7.42 11.38
CA TRP A 34 1.84 7.80 10.20
C TRP A 34 2.24 7.08 8.91
N HIS A 35 3.52 6.83 8.72
CA HIS A 35 4.06 6.24 7.49
C HIS A 35 3.60 4.80 7.24
N TYR A 36 3.15 4.10 8.30
CA TYR A 36 2.69 2.71 8.23
C TYR A 36 1.16 2.59 8.25
N MET A 37 0.44 3.71 8.49
CA MET A 37 -1.02 3.72 8.49
C MET A 37 -1.58 3.45 7.10
N SER A 38 -2.65 2.68 7.06
CA SER A 38 -3.40 2.43 5.83
C SER A 38 -4.30 3.62 5.46
N PRO A 39 -4.73 3.75 4.19
CA PRO A 39 -5.66 4.80 3.76
C PRO A 39 -6.91 4.88 4.63
N GLU A 40 -7.51 3.74 4.97
CA GLU A 40 -8.71 3.67 5.81
C GLU A 40 -8.44 4.12 7.25
N GLN A 41 -7.23 3.88 7.80
CA GLN A 41 -6.85 4.40 9.11
C GLN A 41 -6.67 5.91 9.10
N THR A 42 -6.11 6.48 8.04
CA THR A 42 -5.95 7.94 7.91
C THR A 42 -7.28 8.66 7.72
N LEU A 43 -8.30 7.96 7.20
CA LEU A 43 -9.67 8.45 6.98
C LEU A 43 -10.63 8.04 8.11
N ALA A 44 -10.13 7.62 9.24
CA ALA A 44 -10.72 6.86 10.37
C ALA A 44 -12.14 7.24 10.85
N LYS A 45 -12.74 8.35 10.39
CA LYS A 45 -14.11 8.73 10.76
C LYS A 45 -15.17 8.24 9.76
N ARG A 46 -14.78 7.62 8.63
CA ARG A 46 -15.70 7.32 7.51
C ARG A 46 -15.64 5.89 6.98
N VAL A 47 -14.64 5.11 7.36
CA VAL A 47 -14.41 3.75 6.83
C VAL A 47 -14.10 2.81 7.98
N GLU A 48 -14.67 1.62 7.95
CA GLU A 48 -14.36 0.55 8.91
C GLU A 48 -12.93 0.04 8.68
N VAL A 49 -12.14 0.01 9.75
CA VAL A 49 -10.76 -0.48 9.74
C VAL A 49 -10.76 -1.92 10.22
N ASP A 50 -10.26 -2.84 9.41
CA ASP A 50 -10.13 -4.25 9.73
C ASP A 50 -8.67 -4.73 9.66
N HIS A 51 -8.45 -6.05 9.80
CA HIS A 51 -7.14 -6.71 9.77
C HIS A 51 -6.34 -6.47 8.48
N ARG A 52 -6.95 -6.01 7.38
CA ARG A 52 -6.26 -5.68 6.14
C ARG A 52 -5.42 -4.40 6.26
N ALA A 53 -5.62 -3.61 7.32
CA ALA A 53 -4.73 -2.52 7.67
C ALA A 53 -3.33 -3.04 8.10
N ASP A 54 -3.27 -4.19 8.78
CA ASP A 54 -2.00 -4.82 9.14
C ASP A 54 -1.26 -5.35 7.90
N ILE A 55 -1.99 -5.88 6.91
CA ILE A 55 -1.41 -6.29 5.62
C ILE A 55 -0.80 -5.10 4.89
N TRP A 56 -1.45 -3.93 4.93
CA TRP A 56 -0.87 -2.70 4.42
C TRP A 56 0.45 -2.36 5.13
N ALA A 57 0.47 -2.38 6.46
CA ALA A 57 1.68 -2.10 7.25
C ALA A 57 2.82 -3.07 6.90
N LEU A 58 2.53 -4.37 6.74
CA LEU A 58 3.48 -5.37 6.26
C LEU A 58 3.97 -5.05 4.84
N GLY A 59 3.11 -4.55 3.96
CA GLY A 59 3.46 -4.08 2.62
C GLY A 59 4.43 -2.90 2.64
N VAL A 60 4.22 -1.93 3.56
CA VAL A 60 5.13 -0.79 3.79
C VAL A 60 6.49 -1.28 4.26
N ILE A 61 6.52 -2.19 5.24
CA ILE A 61 7.75 -2.79 5.76
C ILE A 61 8.50 -3.55 4.64
N LEU A 62 7.80 -4.35 3.85
CA LEU A 62 8.39 -5.06 2.72
C LEU A 62 9.00 -4.10 1.70
N TYR A 63 8.29 -3.02 1.36
CA TYR A 63 8.81 -1.99 0.46
C TYR A 63 10.10 -1.37 1.03
N GLU A 64 10.10 -1.04 2.31
CA GLU A 64 11.24 -0.42 3.00
C GLU A 64 12.46 -1.37 3.04
N ILE A 65 12.26 -2.64 3.34
CA ILE A 65 13.32 -3.66 3.30
C ILE A 65 13.93 -3.77 1.89
N LEU A 66 13.10 -3.75 0.84
CA LEU A 66 13.55 -3.94 -0.53
C LEU A 66 14.23 -2.70 -1.13
N THR A 67 13.92 -1.49 -0.63
CA THR A 67 14.38 -0.22 -1.23
C THR A 67 15.20 0.64 -0.29
N LEU A 68 15.23 0.32 1.01
CA LEU A 68 15.79 1.12 2.10
C LEU A 68 15.16 2.53 2.17
N ARG A 69 13.93 2.68 1.68
CA ARG A 69 13.16 3.92 1.70
C ARG A 69 11.68 3.61 1.91
N ARG A 70 10.96 4.55 2.48
CA ARG A 70 9.51 4.46 2.64
C ARG A 70 8.79 4.65 1.31
N PRO A 71 7.64 4.01 1.10
CA PRO A 71 6.83 4.21 -0.11
C PRO A 71 6.17 5.59 -0.16
N PHE A 72 5.90 6.18 1.01
CA PHE A 72 5.27 7.48 1.21
C PHE A 72 6.08 8.28 2.23
N ASP A 73 6.65 9.39 1.84
CA ASP A 73 7.58 10.17 2.67
C ASP A 73 7.39 11.68 2.40
N GLY A 74 6.34 12.22 2.99
CA GLY A 74 5.98 13.63 2.88
C GLY A 74 6.73 14.50 3.89
N LYS A 75 6.88 15.79 3.58
CA LYS A 75 7.56 16.78 4.45
C LYS A 75 6.81 17.07 5.76
N ASN A 76 5.54 16.78 5.81
CA ASN A 76 4.67 16.95 6.97
C ASN A 76 3.54 15.90 6.96
N GLN A 77 2.83 15.80 8.09
CA GLN A 77 1.74 14.84 8.27
C GLN A 77 0.68 14.91 7.16
N HIS A 78 0.24 16.10 6.77
CA HIS A 78 -0.79 16.26 5.74
C HIS A 78 -0.33 15.71 4.39
N GLN A 79 0.93 15.95 4.04
CA GLN A 79 1.51 15.42 2.81
C GLN A 79 1.64 13.90 2.86
N ILE A 80 2.07 13.33 4.00
CA ILE A 80 2.13 11.87 4.19
C ILE A 80 0.75 11.24 4.02
N VAL A 81 -0.26 11.78 4.70
CA VAL A 81 -1.66 11.32 4.58
C VAL A 81 -2.17 11.43 3.15
N TYR A 82 -1.90 12.55 2.47
CA TYR A 82 -2.24 12.71 1.07
C TYR A 82 -1.58 11.65 0.18
N GLU A 83 -0.29 11.38 0.38
CA GLU A 83 0.43 10.37 -0.40
C GLU A 83 -0.11 8.96 -0.11
N ILE A 84 -0.38 8.63 1.15
CA ILE A 84 -0.99 7.36 1.54
C ILE A 84 -2.33 7.15 0.84
N CYS A 85 -3.18 8.17 0.77
CA CYS A 85 -4.52 8.05 0.20
C CYS A 85 -4.52 8.08 -1.33
N PHE A 86 -3.66 8.89 -1.97
CA PHE A 86 -3.85 9.28 -3.37
C PHE A 86 -2.65 9.02 -4.27
N LYS A 87 -1.43 8.84 -3.73
CA LYS A 87 -0.23 8.61 -4.52
C LYS A 87 0.11 7.13 -4.57
N GLU A 88 0.37 6.60 -5.76
CA GLU A 88 0.95 5.26 -5.88
C GLU A 88 2.39 5.29 -5.37
N PRO A 89 2.87 4.21 -4.73
CA PRO A 89 4.27 4.11 -4.34
C PRO A 89 5.17 4.17 -5.57
N ASP A 90 6.35 4.74 -5.43
CA ASP A 90 7.33 4.71 -6.51
C ASP A 90 7.62 3.26 -6.91
N PRO A 91 7.79 2.96 -8.20
CA PRO A 91 8.13 1.61 -8.62
C PRO A 91 9.40 1.12 -7.94
N LEU A 92 9.33 -0.02 -7.24
CA LEU A 92 10.47 -0.59 -6.51
C LEU A 92 11.71 -0.70 -7.39
N GLN A 93 11.54 -1.11 -8.65
CA GLN A 93 12.64 -1.29 -9.59
C GLN A 93 13.35 0.02 -9.99
N ARG A 94 12.73 1.19 -9.80
CA ARG A 94 13.42 2.49 -9.93
C ARG A 94 14.38 2.75 -8.79
N ARG A 95 14.10 2.19 -7.60
CA ARG A 95 14.91 2.36 -6.39
C ARG A 95 15.95 1.27 -6.26
N ASN A 96 15.57 0.04 -6.62
CA ASN A 96 16.45 -1.12 -6.59
C ASN A 96 16.15 -2.03 -7.78
N THR A 97 16.99 -1.98 -8.81
CA THR A 97 16.82 -2.77 -10.05
C THR A 97 16.96 -4.27 -9.84
N LYS A 98 17.55 -4.70 -8.73
CA LYS A 98 17.76 -6.12 -8.39
C LYS A 98 16.54 -6.79 -7.77
N VAL A 99 15.48 -6.03 -7.45
CA VAL A 99 14.26 -6.61 -6.85
C VAL A 99 13.56 -7.52 -7.86
N PRO A 100 13.35 -8.81 -7.52
CA PRO A 100 12.63 -9.75 -8.38
C PRO A 100 11.19 -9.28 -8.65
N ARG A 101 10.69 -9.56 -9.87
CA ARG A 101 9.34 -9.13 -10.29
C ARG A 101 8.23 -9.66 -9.39
N ASP A 102 8.37 -10.86 -8.86
CA ASP A 102 7.39 -11.47 -7.97
C ASP A 102 7.28 -10.69 -6.64
N LEU A 103 8.41 -10.30 -6.04
CA LEU A 103 8.40 -9.46 -4.84
C LEU A 103 7.81 -8.06 -5.12
N VAL A 104 8.06 -7.50 -6.31
CA VAL A 104 7.38 -6.25 -6.74
C VAL A 104 5.87 -6.44 -6.76
N THR A 105 5.40 -7.55 -7.33
CA THR A 105 3.96 -7.86 -7.43
C THR A 105 3.33 -8.08 -6.07
N ILE A 106 3.98 -8.85 -5.20
CA ILE A 106 3.53 -9.10 -3.82
C ILE A 106 3.42 -7.78 -3.04
N CYS A 107 4.47 -6.97 -3.08
CA CYS A 107 4.52 -5.69 -2.38
C CYS A 107 3.42 -4.73 -2.88
N HIS A 108 3.25 -4.58 -4.19
CA HIS A 108 2.22 -3.72 -4.76
C HIS A 108 0.80 -4.20 -4.44
N LYS A 109 0.55 -5.52 -4.40
CA LYS A 109 -0.76 -6.05 -3.98
C LYS A 109 -1.06 -5.73 -2.52
N ALA A 110 -0.07 -5.84 -1.62
CA ALA A 110 -0.25 -5.45 -0.22
C ALA A 110 -0.51 -3.94 -0.06
N LEU A 111 0.08 -3.10 -0.93
CA LEU A 111 -0.06 -1.63 -0.94
C LEU A 111 -1.21 -1.12 -1.84
N GLU A 112 -2.17 -1.97 -2.22
CA GLU A 112 -3.39 -1.50 -2.90
C GLU A 112 -4.20 -0.58 -1.99
N LYS A 113 -4.65 0.57 -2.53
CA LYS A 113 -5.40 1.56 -1.74
C LYS A 113 -6.75 1.04 -1.29
N ASP A 114 -7.39 0.25 -2.16
CA ASP A 114 -8.65 -0.42 -1.90
C ASP A 114 -8.39 -1.72 -1.10
N PRO A 115 -8.88 -1.85 0.15
CA PRO A 115 -8.70 -3.06 0.95
C PRO A 115 -9.20 -4.33 0.27
N ALA A 116 -10.25 -4.23 -0.58
CA ALA A 116 -10.79 -5.37 -1.30
C ALA A 116 -9.83 -5.94 -2.37
N LYS A 117 -8.84 -5.15 -2.80
CA LYS A 117 -7.82 -5.56 -3.79
C LYS A 117 -6.52 -6.03 -3.16
N ARG A 118 -6.35 -5.87 -1.85
CA ARG A 118 -5.21 -6.42 -1.10
C ARG A 118 -5.33 -7.92 -0.93
N TYR A 119 -4.36 -8.52 -0.27
CA TYR A 119 -4.53 -9.84 0.32
C TYR A 119 -5.67 -9.78 1.35
N GLN A 120 -6.50 -10.81 1.37
CA GLN A 120 -7.66 -10.83 2.27
C GLN A 120 -7.31 -11.44 3.63
N SER A 121 -6.14 -12.04 3.77
CA SER A 121 -5.59 -12.51 5.05
C SER A 121 -4.07 -12.43 5.07
N ALA A 122 -3.48 -12.37 6.27
CA ALA A 122 -2.02 -12.46 6.45
C ALA A 122 -1.48 -13.80 5.94
N VAL A 123 -2.29 -14.85 6.00
CA VAL A 123 -1.92 -16.20 5.48
C VAL A 123 -1.75 -16.16 3.96
N GLU A 124 -2.62 -15.49 3.21
CA GLU A 124 -2.46 -15.36 1.75
C GLU A 124 -1.17 -14.59 1.41
N PHE A 125 -0.85 -13.54 2.15
CA PHE A 125 0.38 -12.78 1.97
C PHE A 125 1.62 -13.63 2.27
N GLU A 126 1.60 -14.36 3.38
CA GLU A 126 2.66 -15.31 3.77
C GLU A 126 2.87 -16.38 2.69
N GLN A 127 1.79 -17.00 2.22
CA GLN A 127 1.87 -18.06 1.21
C GLN A 127 2.55 -17.59 -0.08
N ASP A 128 2.28 -16.38 -0.54
CA ASP A 128 2.95 -15.84 -1.73
C ASP A 128 4.43 -15.56 -1.48
N LEU A 129 4.80 -15.08 -0.29
CA LEU A 129 6.21 -14.96 0.09
C LEU A 129 6.91 -16.32 0.17
N GLN A 130 6.24 -17.33 0.71
CA GLN A 130 6.79 -18.69 0.75
C GLN A 130 6.95 -19.31 -0.64
N ARG A 131 5.98 -19.12 -1.55
CA ARG A 131 6.09 -19.54 -2.95
C ARG A 131 7.31 -18.89 -3.61
N PHE A 132 7.48 -17.58 -3.43
CA PHE A 132 8.65 -16.89 -3.94
C PHE A 132 9.95 -17.52 -3.42
N LEU A 133 10.04 -17.82 -2.12
CA LEU A 133 11.23 -18.46 -1.52
C LEU A 133 11.49 -19.88 -2.04
N ARG A 134 10.44 -20.60 -2.44
CA ARG A 134 10.51 -21.96 -3.00
C ARG A 134 10.62 -21.99 -4.52
N TRP A 135 10.73 -20.81 -5.19
CA TRP A 135 10.73 -20.68 -6.64
C TRP A 135 9.44 -21.21 -7.31
N GLU A 136 8.32 -21.20 -6.58
CA GLU A 136 7.01 -21.57 -7.07
C GLU A 136 6.28 -20.35 -7.63
N PRO A 137 5.36 -20.50 -8.60
CA PRO A 137 4.54 -19.39 -9.10
C PRO A 137 3.71 -18.76 -7.99
N ILE A 138 3.79 -17.43 -7.84
CA ILE A 138 2.97 -16.66 -6.89
C ILE A 138 1.52 -16.57 -7.37
N GLN A 139 0.56 -16.39 -6.44
CA GLN A 139 -0.85 -16.18 -6.78
C GLN A 139 -1.17 -14.73 -7.12
N ALA A 140 -0.43 -13.79 -6.56
CA ALA A 140 -0.59 -12.38 -6.91
C ALA A 140 -0.35 -12.15 -8.40
N LYS A 141 -1.23 -11.37 -9.02
CA LYS A 141 -1.09 -11.00 -10.44
C LYS A 141 -0.61 -9.56 -10.54
N PRO A 142 0.33 -9.26 -11.45
CA PRO A 142 0.70 -7.87 -11.73
C PRO A 142 -0.53 -7.06 -12.13
N ALA A 143 -0.61 -5.81 -11.70
CA ALA A 143 -1.66 -4.92 -12.17
C ALA A 143 -1.70 -4.92 -13.70
N SER A 144 -2.86 -5.18 -14.30
CA SER A 144 -3.02 -5.22 -15.75
C SER A 144 -2.63 -3.86 -16.36
N ALA A 145 -2.26 -3.86 -17.65
CA ALA A 145 -1.97 -2.63 -18.38
C ALA A 145 -3.17 -1.66 -18.32
N TRP A 146 -4.40 -2.19 -18.37
CA TRP A 146 -5.64 -1.41 -18.20
C TRP A 146 -5.77 -0.81 -16.80
N THR A 147 -5.49 -1.58 -15.76
CA THR A 147 -5.50 -1.07 -14.38
C THR A 147 -4.46 0.03 -14.19
N ARG A 148 -3.27 -0.13 -14.76
CA ARG A 148 -2.22 0.91 -14.75
C ARG A 148 -2.63 2.14 -15.52
N ALA A 149 -3.21 1.98 -16.71
CA ALA A 149 -3.70 3.09 -17.53
C ALA A 149 -4.85 3.84 -16.86
N SER A 150 -5.84 3.15 -16.28
CA SER A 150 -6.94 3.77 -15.57
C SER A 150 -6.49 4.52 -14.31
N LYS A 151 -5.54 3.97 -13.55
CA LYS A 151 -4.90 4.65 -12.42
C LYS A 151 -4.12 5.89 -12.89
N PHE A 152 -3.43 5.82 -14.03
CA PHE A 152 -2.70 6.95 -14.63
C PHE A 152 -3.65 8.08 -15.05
N VAL A 153 -4.72 7.77 -15.80
CA VAL A 153 -5.75 8.71 -16.23
C VAL A 153 -6.43 9.38 -15.02
N ARG A 154 -6.74 8.61 -13.98
CA ARG A 154 -7.35 9.14 -12.75
C ARG A 154 -6.42 10.09 -11.99
N ARG A 155 -5.12 9.85 -12.05
CA ARG A 155 -4.08 10.70 -11.43
C ARG A 155 -3.88 12.02 -12.19
N HIS A 156 -3.94 11.98 -13.53
CA HIS A 156 -3.72 13.12 -14.41
C HIS A 156 -5.03 13.61 -15.06
N ARG A 157 -6.10 13.66 -14.29
CA ARG A 157 -7.45 13.98 -14.82
C ARG A 157 -7.49 15.26 -15.67
N ARG A 158 -6.78 16.32 -15.24
CA ARG A 158 -6.74 17.61 -15.96
C ARG A 158 -5.96 17.50 -17.28
N GLU A 159 -4.84 16.81 -17.28
CA GLU A 159 -4.00 16.63 -18.47
C GLU A 159 -4.64 15.62 -19.43
N SER A 160 -5.21 14.54 -18.92
CA SER A 160 -5.89 13.51 -19.71
C SER A 160 -7.15 14.04 -20.39
N SER A 161 -7.89 14.99 -19.78
CA SER A 161 -9.04 15.62 -20.41
C SER A 161 -8.62 16.54 -21.57
N LEU A 162 -7.51 17.26 -21.46
CA LEU A 162 -6.97 18.10 -22.54
C LEU A 162 -6.50 17.24 -23.73
N VAL A 163 -5.85 16.13 -23.49
CA VAL A 163 -5.44 15.19 -24.55
C VAL A 163 -6.65 14.56 -25.23
N ALA A 164 -7.66 14.16 -24.46
CA ALA A 164 -8.90 13.61 -25.03
C ALA A 164 -9.65 14.63 -25.92
N VAL A 165 -9.72 15.90 -25.49
CA VAL A 165 -10.32 16.98 -26.29
C VAL A 165 -9.50 17.24 -27.55
N ALA A 166 -8.16 17.29 -27.47
CA ALA A 166 -7.30 17.48 -28.61
C ALA A 166 -7.42 16.35 -29.64
N LEU A 167 -7.51 15.09 -29.18
CA LEU A 167 -7.75 13.93 -30.06
C LEU A 167 -9.14 13.95 -30.70
N ALA A 168 -10.17 14.38 -30.00
CA ALA A 168 -11.52 14.52 -30.54
C ALA A 168 -11.58 15.59 -31.65
N ILE A 169 -10.88 16.72 -31.46
CA ILE A 169 -10.76 17.78 -32.48
C ILE A 169 -10.04 17.28 -33.73
N LEU A 170 -8.92 16.53 -33.54
CA LEU A 170 -8.16 15.94 -34.66
C LEU A 170 -8.96 14.89 -35.44
N ALA A 171 -9.86 14.16 -34.79
CA ALA A 171 -10.69 13.13 -35.43
C ALA A 171 -11.93 13.74 -36.17
N SER A 172 -12.23 15.03 -35.97
CA SER A 172 -13.36 15.74 -36.56
C SER A 172 -12.94 16.60 -37.78
N VAL A 173 -11.68 16.61 -38.16
CA VAL A 173 -11.11 17.26 -39.34
C VAL A 173 -10.77 16.22 -40.40
#